data_5b09fb4da86a38af50dc0aca7dc77557
#
_entry.id   5b09fb4da86a38af50dc0aca7dc77557
#
_cell.length_a   1.000
_cell.length_b   1.000
_cell.length_c   1.000
_cell.angle_alpha   90.00
_cell.angle_beta   90.00
_cell.angle_gamma   90.00
#
_symmetry.space_group_name_H-M   'P 1'
#
loop_
_entity.id
_entity.type
_entity.pdbx_description
1 polymer ?
#
loop_
_entity_poly.entity_id
_entity_poly.type
_entity_poly.pdbx_seq_one_letter_code
_entity_poly.pdbx_strand_id
1 'polypeptide(L)'
;PDSTSGNLVPTSEIMKAFPDLHLTNEKIHTNGEFFEAVSFSGKHQAGLQAVIKGDVDIVPISDQIMASEFKNGNADENAVKVVHSSAAIPAEAMVVSKTVNEDLKKTLTKFLVEYNNKDYFDKVIKKADARFVECSMEDYQPIVELNKNINTH
;
A
#
# COMPACT_ATOMS: atom_id res chain seq x y z
N PRO A 1 11.11 3.22 1.18
CA PRO A 1 10.75 4.46 0.50
C PRO A 1 9.71 4.26 -0.62
N ASP A 2 9.85 3.22 -1.45
CA ASP A 2 9.10 3.03 -2.70
C ASP A 2 7.70 2.39 -2.52
N SER A 3 7.24 2.23 -1.29
CA SER A 3 5.94 1.62 -0.99
C SER A 3 4.80 2.62 -1.16
N THR A 4 3.78 2.27 -1.95
CA THR A 4 2.57 3.08 -2.10
C THR A 4 1.82 3.18 -0.78
N SER A 5 1.51 2.06 -0.13
CA SER A 5 0.74 2.01 1.12
C SER A 5 1.57 2.35 2.37
N GLY A 6 2.88 2.13 2.34
CA GLY A 6 3.77 2.38 3.48
C GLY A 6 4.45 3.75 3.45
N ASN A 7 4.43 4.47 2.33
CA ASN A 7 5.10 5.76 2.20
C ASN A 7 4.31 6.78 1.39
N LEU A 8 4.05 6.55 0.11
CA LEU A 8 3.49 7.55 -0.80
C LEU A 8 2.13 8.09 -0.32
N VAL A 9 1.18 7.18 -0.07
CA VAL A 9 -0.17 7.57 0.38
C VAL A 9 -0.13 8.19 1.78
N PRO A 10 0.52 7.59 2.80
CA PRO A 10 0.65 8.21 4.12
C PRO A 10 1.26 9.61 4.09
N THR A 11 2.32 9.83 3.32
CA THR A 11 2.94 11.15 3.16
C THR A 11 1.94 12.17 2.64
N SER A 12 1.19 11.84 1.58
CA SER A 12 0.15 12.72 1.04
C SER A 12 -0.97 13.00 2.04
N GLU A 13 -1.42 11.99 2.78
CA GLU A 13 -2.49 12.17 3.77
C GLU A 13 -2.02 13.07 4.93
N ILE A 14 -0.78 12.96 5.37
CA ILE A 14 -0.18 13.86 6.38
C ILE A 14 -0.12 15.30 5.83
N MET A 15 0.36 15.50 4.60
CA MET A 15 0.41 16.84 3.98
C MET A 15 -0.98 17.49 3.90
N LYS A 16 -2.01 16.72 3.56
CA LYS A 16 -3.40 17.17 3.49
C LYS A 16 -3.99 17.47 4.88
N ALA A 17 -3.63 16.69 5.88
CA ALA A 17 -4.13 16.86 7.24
C ALA A 17 -3.58 18.12 7.94
N PHE A 18 -2.41 18.59 7.52
CA PHE A 18 -1.72 19.74 8.11
C PHE A 18 -1.35 20.80 7.06
N PRO A 19 -2.33 21.40 6.37
CA PRO A 19 -2.08 22.31 5.25
C PRO A 19 -1.31 23.56 5.67
N ASP A 20 -1.54 24.07 6.86
CA ASP A 20 -0.91 25.29 7.38
C ASP A 20 0.58 25.11 7.69
N LEU A 21 1.05 23.87 7.83
CA LEU A 21 2.47 23.59 8.11
C LEU A 21 3.33 23.58 6.85
N HIS A 22 2.73 23.69 5.67
CA HIS A 22 3.44 23.65 4.38
C HIS A 22 4.48 22.53 4.31
N LEU A 23 4.02 21.31 4.66
CA LEU A 23 4.85 20.11 4.70
C LEU A 23 5.28 19.71 3.28
N THR A 24 6.52 19.25 3.17
CA THR A 24 7.08 18.62 1.98
C THR A 24 7.43 17.17 2.29
N ASN A 25 7.65 16.37 1.25
CA ASN A 25 8.16 15.00 1.40
C ASN A 25 9.46 14.98 2.24
N GLU A 26 10.37 15.91 1.99
CA GLU A 26 11.63 16.06 2.75
C GLU A 26 11.37 16.32 4.22
N LYS A 27 10.55 17.31 4.57
CA LYS A 27 10.23 17.66 5.97
C LYS A 27 9.60 16.49 6.74
N ILE A 28 8.74 15.70 6.09
CA ILE A 28 8.10 14.54 6.74
C ILE A 28 9.13 13.44 7.02
N HIS A 29 10.17 13.30 6.20
CA HIS A 29 11.18 12.25 6.31
C HIS A 29 12.50 12.69 6.95
N THR A 30 12.62 13.96 7.36
CA THR A 30 13.80 14.47 8.05
C THR A 30 13.56 14.48 9.56
N ASN A 31 14.47 13.83 10.30
CA ASN A 31 14.43 13.81 11.77
C ASN A 31 14.47 15.23 12.34
N GLY A 32 13.60 15.50 13.30
CA GLY A 32 13.51 16.79 13.97
C GLY A 32 12.71 17.87 13.23
N GLU A 33 12.18 17.57 12.04
CA GLU A 33 11.28 18.47 11.31
C GLU A 33 9.81 18.26 11.73
N PHE A 34 9.05 17.45 11.01
CA PHE A 34 7.66 17.15 11.39
C PHE A 34 7.57 16.07 12.46
N PHE A 35 8.36 15.03 12.36
CA PHE A 35 8.54 14.01 13.38
C PHE A 35 9.90 14.15 14.06
N GLU A 36 9.98 13.81 15.35
CA GLU A 36 11.25 13.78 16.07
C GLU A 36 12.25 12.79 15.44
N ALA A 37 11.75 11.61 15.09
CA ALA A 37 12.54 10.59 14.42
C ALA A 37 11.70 9.86 13.36
N VAL A 38 12.33 9.55 12.23
CA VAL A 38 11.72 8.80 11.12
C VAL A 38 12.67 7.67 10.72
N SER A 39 12.11 6.50 10.50
CA SER A 39 12.87 5.36 9.98
C SER A 39 12.02 4.50 9.06
N PHE A 40 12.67 3.78 8.16
CA PHE A 40 12.00 2.82 7.28
C PHE A 40 12.18 1.40 7.83
N SER A 41 11.09 0.77 8.23
CA SER A 41 11.09 -0.61 8.76
C SER A 41 11.40 -1.69 7.71
N GLY A 42 11.37 -1.33 6.42
CA GLY A 42 11.59 -2.25 5.29
C GLY A 42 10.40 -3.17 4.98
N LYS A 43 9.56 -3.48 5.96
CA LYS A 43 8.37 -4.35 5.80
C LYS A 43 7.24 -3.87 6.70
N HIS A 44 5.99 -4.02 6.26
CA HIS A 44 4.81 -3.71 7.08
C HIS A 44 4.79 -4.48 8.41
N GLN A 45 5.15 -5.77 8.39
CA GLN A 45 5.20 -6.60 9.60
C GLN A 45 6.21 -6.08 10.63
N ALA A 46 7.38 -5.65 10.17
CA ALA A 46 8.40 -5.09 11.06
C ALA A 46 7.94 -3.76 11.67
N GLY A 47 7.26 -2.90 10.89
CA GLY A 47 6.66 -1.67 11.39
C GLY A 47 5.56 -1.94 12.43
N LEU A 48 4.67 -2.92 12.18
CA LEU A 48 3.65 -3.32 13.14
C LEU A 48 4.27 -3.79 14.47
N GLN A 49 5.31 -4.61 14.40
CA GLN A 49 6.00 -5.08 15.61
C GLN A 49 6.70 -3.93 16.36
N ALA A 50 7.24 -2.95 15.64
CA ALA A 50 7.89 -1.80 16.27
C ALA A 50 6.90 -0.94 17.06
N VAL A 51 5.70 -0.68 16.52
CA VAL A 51 4.68 0.08 17.27
C VAL A 51 4.13 -0.71 18.46
N ILE A 52 3.93 -2.02 18.32
CA ILE A 52 3.48 -2.88 19.43
C ILE A 52 4.49 -2.90 20.59
N LYS A 53 5.80 -2.89 20.27
CA LYS A 53 6.87 -2.84 21.29
C LYS A 53 7.09 -1.46 21.88
N GLY A 54 6.51 -0.42 21.29
CA GLY A 54 6.75 0.97 21.70
C GLY A 54 8.08 1.55 21.20
N ASP A 55 8.71 0.91 20.19
CA ASP A 55 9.92 1.42 19.55
C ASP A 55 9.62 2.65 18.67
N VAL A 56 8.38 2.77 18.19
CA VAL A 56 7.85 3.92 17.44
C VAL A 56 6.39 4.18 17.85
N ASP A 57 5.94 5.43 17.73
CA ASP A 57 4.58 5.83 18.12
C ASP A 57 3.53 5.55 17.04
N ILE A 58 3.93 5.60 15.78
CA ILE A 58 3.02 5.46 14.62
C ILE A 58 3.71 4.73 13.47
N VAL A 59 2.94 3.95 12.73
CA VAL A 59 3.39 3.26 11.52
C VAL A 59 2.29 3.24 10.46
N PRO A 60 2.59 3.59 9.21
CA PRO A 60 1.70 3.28 8.09
C PRO A 60 1.80 1.81 7.71
N ILE A 61 0.65 1.17 7.53
CA ILE A 61 0.57 -0.25 7.22
C ILE A 61 -0.56 -0.54 6.22
N SER A 62 -0.37 -1.53 5.37
CA SER A 62 -1.47 -2.07 4.57
C SER A 62 -2.48 -2.78 5.48
N ASP A 63 -3.77 -2.46 5.30
CA ASP A 63 -4.89 -3.09 6.01
C ASP A 63 -4.92 -4.61 5.84
N GLN A 64 -4.63 -5.10 4.64
CA GLN A 64 -4.57 -6.54 4.34
C GLN A 64 -3.44 -7.24 5.11
N ILE A 65 -2.28 -6.62 5.18
CA ILE A 65 -1.14 -7.15 5.93
C ILE A 65 -1.47 -7.14 7.44
N MET A 66 -1.98 -6.04 7.95
CA MET A 66 -2.38 -5.93 9.36
C MET A 66 -3.41 -7.01 9.75
N ALA A 67 -4.47 -7.15 8.95
CA ALA A 67 -5.49 -8.18 9.18
C ALA A 67 -4.93 -9.61 9.12
N SER A 68 -3.97 -9.86 8.21
CA SER A 68 -3.28 -11.15 8.13
C SER A 68 -2.43 -11.45 9.38
N GLU A 69 -1.71 -10.46 9.91
CA GLU A 69 -0.89 -10.62 11.12
C GLU A 69 -1.77 -10.92 12.35
N PHE A 70 -2.92 -10.24 12.50
CA PHE A 70 -3.88 -10.53 13.57
C PHE A 70 -4.49 -11.93 13.41
N LYS A 71 -4.98 -12.27 12.22
CA LYS A 71 -5.57 -13.60 11.93
C LYS A 71 -4.61 -14.77 12.20
N ASN A 72 -3.33 -14.56 11.92
CA ASN A 72 -2.31 -15.59 12.12
C ASN A 72 -1.76 -15.64 13.57
N GLY A 73 -2.22 -14.77 14.46
CA GLY A 73 -1.74 -14.67 15.84
C GLY A 73 -0.31 -14.12 15.97
N ASN A 74 0.20 -13.45 14.93
CA ASN A 74 1.51 -12.81 14.94
C ASN A 74 1.50 -11.45 15.66
N ALA A 75 0.31 -10.87 15.85
CA ALA A 75 0.10 -9.60 16.53
C ALA A 75 -1.25 -9.61 17.25
N ASP A 76 -1.34 -8.94 18.40
CA ASP A 76 -2.61 -8.72 19.11
C ASP A 76 -3.27 -7.45 18.55
N GLU A 77 -4.52 -7.58 18.07
CA GLU A 77 -5.29 -6.43 17.56
C GLU A 77 -5.56 -5.36 18.62
N ASN A 78 -5.61 -5.75 19.90
CA ASN A 78 -5.81 -4.82 21.01
C ASN A 78 -4.55 -4.02 21.39
N ALA A 79 -3.39 -4.41 20.86
CA ALA A 79 -2.12 -3.72 21.12
C ALA A 79 -1.93 -2.45 20.28
N VAL A 80 -2.80 -2.21 19.29
CA VAL A 80 -2.70 -1.06 18.38
C VAL A 80 -4.07 -0.40 18.17
N LYS A 81 -4.04 0.87 17.76
CA LYS A 81 -5.22 1.63 17.38
C LYS A 81 -5.04 2.20 15.98
N VAL A 82 -6.00 1.95 15.09
CA VAL A 82 -6.05 2.64 13.80
C VAL A 82 -6.52 4.07 14.03
N VAL A 83 -5.67 5.04 13.68
CA VAL A 83 -5.93 6.47 13.86
C VAL A 83 -6.42 7.15 12.58
N HIS A 84 -6.09 6.59 11.41
CA HIS A 84 -6.54 7.06 10.10
C HIS A 84 -6.56 5.92 9.09
N SER A 85 -7.48 5.99 8.13
CA SER A 85 -7.52 5.09 6.97
C SER A 85 -7.66 5.92 5.69
N SER A 86 -6.79 5.69 4.73
CA SER A 86 -6.86 6.34 3.41
C SER A 86 -8.02 5.79 2.57
N ALA A 87 -8.30 6.44 1.45
CA ALA A 87 -9.07 5.82 0.37
C ALA A 87 -8.40 4.52 -0.11
N ALA A 88 -9.18 3.65 -0.75
CA ALA A 88 -8.67 2.40 -1.30
C ALA A 88 -7.57 2.66 -2.34
N ILE A 89 -6.50 1.89 -2.25
CA ILE A 89 -5.40 1.90 -3.20
C ILE A 89 -5.67 0.80 -4.24
N PRO A 90 -5.54 1.06 -5.56
CA PRO A 90 -5.63 0.02 -6.57
C PRO A 90 -4.67 -1.14 -6.28
N ALA A 91 -5.11 -2.36 -6.51
CA ALA A 91 -4.26 -3.54 -6.41
C ALA A 91 -3.17 -3.53 -7.51
N GLU A 92 -2.13 -4.33 -7.31
CA GLU A 92 -1.03 -4.44 -8.26
C GLU A 92 -1.53 -4.95 -9.62
N ALA A 93 -1.11 -4.27 -10.70
CA ALA A 93 -1.43 -4.67 -12.06
C ALA A 93 -0.47 -5.74 -12.59
N MET A 94 -1.01 -6.73 -13.29
CA MET A 94 -0.22 -7.59 -14.16
C MET A 94 -0.07 -6.89 -15.50
N VAL A 95 1.17 -6.65 -15.92
CA VAL A 95 1.47 -5.94 -17.16
C VAL A 95 2.20 -6.83 -18.16
N VAL A 96 1.95 -6.65 -19.43
CA VAL A 96 2.67 -7.31 -20.52
C VAL A 96 3.40 -6.28 -21.37
N SER A 97 4.56 -6.66 -21.92
CA SER A 97 5.29 -5.80 -22.84
C SER A 97 4.46 -5.49 -24.10
N LYS A 98 4.65 -4.30 -24.66
CA LYS A 98 4.07 -3.92 -25.97
C LYS A 98 4.50 -4.84 -27.10
N THR A 99 5.65 -5.50 -26.97
CA THR A 99 6.21 -6.42 -27.98
C THR A 99 5.61 -7.81 -27.93
N VAL A 100 4.81 -8.15 -26.92
CA VAL A 100 4.12 -9.45 -26.85
C VAL A 100 3.05 -9.51 -27.95
N ASN A 101 2.98 -10.65 -28.63
CA ASN A 101 2.00 -10.91 -29.67
C ASN A 101 0.56 -10.71 -29.17
N GLU A 102 -0.30 -10.09 -29.98
CA GLU A 102 -1.67 -9.74 -29.59
C GLU A 102 -2.54 -10.95 -29.26
N ASP A 103 -2.36 -12.09 -29.96
CA ASP A 103 -3.13 -13.30 -29.69
C ASP A 103 -2.73 -13.90 -28.33
N LEU A 104 -1.44 -13.81 -27.97
CA LEU A 104 -0.97 -14.23 -26.64
C LEU A 104 -1.51 -13.30 -25.56
N LYS A 105 -1.52 -11.98 -25.78
CA LYS A 105 -2.13 -11.02 -24.83
C LYS A 105 -3.59 -11.37 -24.57
N LYS A 106 -4.39 -11.55 -25.62
CA LYS A 106 -5.80 -11.94 -25.51
C LYS A 106 -5.98 -13.25 -24.74
N THR A 107 -5.13 -14.25 -25.05
CA THR A 107 -5.17 -15.56 -24.39
C THR A 107 -4.86 -15.43 -22.89
N LEU A 108 -3.84 -14.65 -22.52
CA LEU A 108 -3.47 -14.41 -21.12
C LEU A 108 -4.55 -13.63 -20.36
N THR A 109 -5.10 -12.57 -20.98
CA THR A 109 -6.19 -11.79 -20.38
C THR A 109 -7.39 -12.67 -20.12
N LYS A 110 -7.84 -13.43 -21.14
CA LYS A 110 -8.95 -14.37 -20.98
C LYS A 110 -8.70 -15.39 -19.87
N PHE A 111 -7.52 -16.01 -19.87
CA PHE A 111 -7.14 -16.99 -18.84
C PHE A 111 -7.22 -16.38 -17.42
N LEU A 112 -6.67 -15.18 -17.23
CA LEU A 112 -6.66 -14.53 -15.91
C LEU A 112 -8.07 -14.13 -15.48
N VAL A 113 -8.86 -13.50 -16.34
CA VAL A 113 -10.22 -13.06 -16.00
C VAL A 113 -11.15 -14.25 -15.69
N GLU A 114 -10.97 -15.38 -16.38
CA GLU A 114 -11.72 -16.60 -16.14
C GLU A 114 -11.15 -17.45 -14.99
N TYR A 115 -9.97 -17.09 -14.45
CA TYR A 115 -9.32 -17.84 -13.38
C TYR A 115 -10.10 -17.74 -12.07
N ASN A 116 -10.54 -18.89 -11.57
CA ASN A 116 -11.43 -18.97 -10.40
C ASN A 116 -10.95 -19.96 -9.33
N ASN A 117 -9.66 -20.28 -9.29
CA ASN A 117 -9.11 -21.20 -8.30
C ASN A 117 -9.26 -20.61 -6.88
N LYS A 118 -10.22 -21.15 -6.13
CA LYS A 118 -10.59 -20.67 -4.81
C LYS A 118 -9.45 -20.80 -3.80
N ASP A 119 -8.68 -21.88 -3.88
CA ASP A 119 -7.52 -22.10 -3.00
C ASP A 119 -6.43 -21.05 -3.23
N TYR A 120 -6.21 -20.66 -4.48
CA TYR A 120 -5.26 -19.60 -4.81
C TYR A 120 -5.70 -18.26 -4.19
N PHE A 121 -6.95 -17.86 -4.40
CA PHE A 121 -7.46 -16.59 -3.87
C PHE A 121 -7.49 -16.59 -2.32
N ASP A 122 -7.85 -17.70 -1.69
CA ASP A 122 -7.84 -17.79 -0.23
C ASP A 122 -6.44 -17.87 0.36
N LYS A 123 -5.57 -18.74 -0.17
CA LYS A 123 -4.27 -19.06 0.45
C LYS A 123 -3.16 -18.11 0.03
N VAL A 124 -3.16 -17.63 -1.22
CA VAL A 124 -2.11 -16.76 -1.78
C VAL A 124 -2.51 -15.29 -1.71
N ILE A 125 -3.67 -14.95 -2.26
CA ILE A 125 -4.18 -13.56 -2.26
C ILE A 125 -4.74 -13.15 -0.88
N LYS A 126 -5.08 -14.14 -0.04
CA LYS A 126 -5.72 -13.95 1.28
C LYS A 126 -7.11 -13.33 1.23
N LYS A 127 -7.78 -13.43 0.08
CA LYS A 127 -9.12 -12.93 -0.16
C LYS A 127 -9.86 -13.89 -1.10
N ALA A 128 -10.66 -14.79 -0.55
CA ALA A 128 -11.29 -15.90 -1.28
C ALA A 128 -12.26 -15.44 -2.39
N ASP A 129 -12.84 -14.26 -2.25
CA ASP A 129 -13.77 -13.64 -3.20
C ASP A 129 -13.07 -12.72 -4.23
N ALA A 130 -11.75 -12.53 -4.13
CA ALA A 130 -11.00 -11.75 -5.10
C ALA A 130 -11.05 -12.42 -6.49
N ARG A 131 -10.93 -11.60 -7.52
CA ARG A 131 -10.85 -12.03 -8.92
C ARG A 131 -9.92 -11.11 -9.68
N PHE A 132 -9.29 -11.64 -10.74
CA PHE A 132 -8.61 -10.81 -11.71
C PHE A 132 -9.66 -10.09 -12.56
N VAL A 133 -9.44 -8.81 -12.78
CA VAL A 133 -10.29 -7.96 -13.63
C VAL A 133 -9.42 -7.20 -14.62
N GLU A 134 -9.98 -6.85 -15.77
CA GLU A 134 -9.29 -5.96 -16.69
C GLU A 134 -9.18 -4.56 -16.06
N CYS A 135 -8.05 -3.92 -16.29
CA CYS A 135 -7.77 -2.56 -15.80
C CYS A 135 -7.01 -1.76 -16.87
N SER A 136 -7.03 -0.47 -16.71
CA SER A 136 -6.35 0.48 -17.58
C SER A 136 -5.44 1.42 -16.77
N MET A 137 -4.67 2.24 -17.46
CA MET A 137 -3.87 3.30 -16.79
C MET A 137 -4.75 4.34 -16.08
N GLU A 138 -6.01 4.51 -16.48
CA GLU A 138 -6.94 5.43 -15.85
C GLU A 138 -7.25 5.03 -14.40
N ASP A 139 -7.32 3.73 -14.12
CA ASP A 139 -7.55 3.20 -12.77
C ASP A 139 -6.39 3.54 -11.80
N TYR A 140 -5.21 3.82 -12.32
CA TYR A 140 -4.00 4.15 -11.55
C TYR A 140 -3.65 5.64 -11.56
N GLN A 141 -4.38 6.49 -12.33
CA GLN A 141 -4.10 7.93 -12.42
C GLN A 141 -4.04 8.62 -11.05
N PRO A 142 -4.91 8.33 -10.06
CA PRO A 142 -4.80 8.97 -8.76
C PRO A 142 -3.45 8.73 -8.08
N ILE A 143 -2.87 7.54 -8.22
CA ILE A 143 -1.55 7.21 -7.66
C ILE A 143 -0.42 7.88 -8.46
N VAL A 144 -0.55 7.94 -9.79
CA VAL A 144 0.42 8.64 -10.64
C VAL A 144 0.48 10.14 -10.31
N GLU A 145 -0.68 10.76 -10.14
CA GLU A 145 -0.77 12.18 -9.77
C GLU A 145 -0.25 12.43 -8.36
N LEU A 146 -0.58 11.56 -7.42
CA LEU A 146 -0.07 11.62 -6.07
C LEU A 146 1.46 11.59 -6.04
N ASN A 147 2.06 10.67 -6.77
CA ASN A 147 3.52 10.53 -6.88
C ASN A 147 4.18 11.77 -7.50
N LYS A 148 3.55 12.37 -8.51
CA LYS A 148 4.04 13.64 -9.10
C LYS A 148 4.00 14.76 -8.07
N ASN A 149 2.88 14.93 -7.37
CA ASN A 149 2.69 16.04 -6.43
C ASN A 149 3.64 15.97 -5.24
N ILE A 150 3.94 14.78 -4.72
CA ILE A 150 4.87 14.61 -3.59
C ILE A 150 6.32 14.88 -4.00
N ASN A 151 6.69 14.59 -5.24
CA ASN A 151 8.08 14.73 -5.72
C ASN A 151 8.37 16.07 -6.40
N THR A 152 7.38 16.94 -6.57
CA THR A 152 7.54 18.29 -7.17
C THR A 152 7.65 19.41 -6.15
N HIS A 153 7.60 19.09 -4.87
CA HIS A 153 7.69 20.03 -3.73
C HIS A 153 8.82 19.58 -2.76
#